data_7e8cfe0b0dcb1d21ff6e6fea2480cca5
#
_entry.id   7e8cfe0b0dcb1d21ff6e6fea2480cca5
#
_cell.length_a   1.000
_cell.length_b   1.000
_cell.length_c   1.000
_cell.angle_alpha   90.00
_cell.angle_beta   90.00
_cell.angle_gamma   90.00
#
_symmetry.space_group_name_H-M   'P 1'
#
loop_
_entity.id
_entity.type
_entity.pdbx_description
1 polymer ?
#
loop_
_entity_poly.entity_id
_entity_poly.type
_entity_poly.pdbx_seq_one_letter_code
_entity_poly.pdbx_strand_id
1 'polypeptide(L)' 'MYTTGEKPGKGKYKCLKCGKIVTLENDSDSLPICPVCKHDKWEKL' A
#
# COMPACT_ATOMS: atom_id res chain seq x y z
N MET A 1 7.13 7.00 2.69
CA MET A 1 6.89 5.57 2.93
C MET A 1 5.70 5.39 3.86
N TYR A 2 4.85 4.44 3.56
CA TYR A 2 3.64 4.18 4.35
C TYR A 2 3.65 2.77 4.89
N THR A 3 2.92 2.55 5.96
CA THR A 3 2.83 1.23 6.61
C THR A 3 1.42 0.69 6.48
N THR A 4 1.30 -0.63 6.42
CA THR A 4 -0.01 -1.29 6.42
C THR A 4 -0.87 -0.78 7.58
N GLY A 5 -2.12 -0.48 7.28
CA GLY A 5 -3.05 0.10 8.24
C GLY A 5 -3.15 1.61 8.19
N GLU A 6 -2.18 2.29 7.57
CA GLU A 6 -2.27 3.73 7.38
C GLU A 6 -3.30 4.06 6.30
N LYS A 7 -3.86 5.25 6.39
CA LYS A 7 -4.83 5.75 5.41
C LYS A 7 -4.19 6.92 4.66
N PRO A 8 -3.31 6.63 3.69
CA PRO A 8 -2.53 7.66 3.03
C PRO A 8 -3.32 8.47 2.00
N GLY A 9 -4.50 8.00 1.65
CA GLY A 9 -5.31 8.65 0.64
C GLY A 9 -5.33 7.87 -0.68
N LYS A 10 -6.13 8.39 -1.61
CA LYS A 10 -6.33 7.77 -2.90
C LYS A 10 -5.05 7.79 -3.74
N GLY A 11 -4.78 6.71 -4.45
CA GLY A 11 -3.62 6.63 -5.32
C GLY A 11 -3.06 5.22 -5.45
N LYS A 12 -1.90 5.12 -6.10
CA LYS A 12 -1.23 3.84 -6.30
C LYS A 12 -0.05 3.71 -5.35
N TYR A 13 0.11 2.53 -4.80
CA TYR A 13 1.16 2.24 -3.83
C TYR A 13 1.88 0.96 -4.20
N LYS A 14 3.19 0.97 -4.02
CA LYS A 14 4.06 -0.14 -4.39
C LYS A 14 4.65 -0.78 -3.15
N CYS A 15 4.57 -2.09 -3.05
CA CYS A 15 5.22 -2.84 -1.98
C CYS A 15 6.73 -2.68 -2.09
N LEU A 16 7.37 -2.34 -0.99
CA LEU A 16 8.82 -2.08 -1.01
C LEU A 16 9.66 -3.36 -1.07
N LYS A 17 9.05 -4.52 -0.95
CA LYS A 17 9.77 -5.78 -0.98
C LYS A 17 9.62 -6.51 -2.30
N CYS A 18 8.40 -6.81 -2.72
CA CYS A 18 8.17 -7.59 -3.93
C CYS A 18 7.79 -6.74 -5.14
N GLY A 19 7.49 -5.46 -4.94
CA GLY A 19 7.12 -4.57 -6.03
C GLY A 19 5.67 -4.63 -6.47
N LYS A 20 4.82 -5.32 -5.71
CA LYS A 20 3.40 -5.40 -6.03
C LYS A 20 2.76 -4.01 -5.91
N ILE A 21 2.00 -3.62 -6.93
CA ILE A 21 1.31 -2.33 -6.94
C ILE A 21 -0.16 -2.56 -6.58
N VAL A 22 -0.66 -1.76 -5.65
CA VAL A 22 -2.08 -1.75 -5.29
C VAL A 22 -2.64 -0.35 -5.52
N THR A 23 -3.94 -0.27 -5.79
CA THR A 23 -4.63 0.99 -5.97
C THR A 23 -5.63 1.18 -4.85
N LEU A 24 -5.56 2.33 -4.18
CA LEU A 24 -6.56 2.72 -3.20
C LEU A 24 -7.52 3.69 -3.88
N GLU A 25 -8.80 3.36 -3.87
CA GLU A 25 -9.80 4.12 -4.59
C GLU A 25 -10.51 5.16 -3.72
N ASN A 26 -10.38 5.07 -2.41
CA ASN A 26 -11.00 6.00 -1.47
C ASN A 26 -9.97 6.52 -0.48
N ASP A 27 -10.15 7.77 -0.05
CA ASP A 27 -9.26 8.38 0.93
C ASP A 27 -9.33 7.68 2.29
N SER A 28 -10.44 6.99 2.56
CA SER A 28 -10.62 6.26 3.81
C SER A 28 -10.09 4.83 3.78
N ASP A 29 -9.61 4.37 2.62
CA ASP A 29 -9.04 3.03 2.51
C ASP A 29 -7.68 2.97 3.20
N SER A 30 -7.47 1.91 3.96
CA SER A 30 -6.17 1.67 4.57
C SER A 30 -5.34 0.74 3.71
N LEU A 31 -4.02 0.82 3.86
CA LEU A 31 -3.11 -0.03 3.11
C LEU A 31 -3.21 -1.47 3.63
N PRO A 32 -3.39 -2.44 2.73
CA PRO A 32 -3.44 -3.86 3.12
C PRO A 32 -2.04 -4.43 3.28
N ILE A 33 -1.96 -5.63 3.85
CA ILE A 33 -0.72 -6.40 3.81
C ILE A 33 -0.53 -6.88 2.38
N CYS A 34 0.73 -6.86 1.90
CA CYS A 34 1.02 -7.32 0.55
C CYS A 34 0.54 -8.76 0.36
N PRO A 35 -0.28 -9.03 -0.66
CA PRO A 35 -0.80 -10.39 -0.87
C PRO A 35 0.24 -11.36 -1.40
N VAL A 36 1.39 -10.88 -1.83
CA VAL A 36 2.45 -11.72 -2.41
C VAL A 36 3.49 -12.09 -1.38
N CYS A 37 4.09 -11.09 -0.73
CA CYS A 37 5.18 -11.32 0.21
C CYS A 37 4.83 -10.98 1.66
N LYS A 38 3.62 -10.50 1.90
CA LYS A 38 3.12 -10.14 3.23
C LYS A 38 3.94 -9.05 3.92
N HIS A 39 4.61 -8.21 3.10
CA HIS A 39 5.35 -7.07 3.61
C HIS A 39 4.37 -5.96 4.01
N ASP A 40 4.77 -5.13 4.96
CA ASP A 40 3.89 -4.09 5.49
C ASP A 40 4.33 -2.66 5.17
N LYS A 41 5.28 -2.49 4.27
CA LYS A 41 5.75 -1.17 3.87
C LYS A 41 5.38 -0.87 2.42
N TRP A 42 4.96 0.35 2.18
CA TRP A 42 4.49 0.79 0.87
C TRP A 42 5.10 2.13 0.50
N GLU A 43 5.24 2.36 -0.80
CA GLU A 43 5.69 3.63 -1.35
C GLU A 43 4.65 4.17 -2.31
N LYS A 44 4.30 5.45 -2.16
CA LYS A 44 3.35 6.07 -3.08
C LYS A 44 4.00 6.34 -4.43
N LEU A 45 3.31 5.98 -5.48
CA LEU A 45 3.76 6.25 -6.86
C LEU A 45 3.29 7.60 -7.37
#